data_eb53bc30409155f673639c429cc0fb2d
#
_entry.id   eb53bc30409155f673639c429cc0fb2d
#
_cell.length_a   1.000
_cell.length_b   1.000
_cell.length_c   1.000
_cell.angle_alpha   90.00
_cell.angle_beta   90.00
_cell.angle_gamma   90.00
#
_symmetry.space_group_name_H-M   'P 1'
#
loop_
_entity.id
_entity.type
_entity.pdbx_description
1 polymer ?
#
loop_
_entity_poly.entity_id
_entity_poly.type
_entity_poly.pdbx_seq_one_letter_code
_entity_poly.pdbx_strand_id
1 'polypeptide(L)'
;MTDDIVASVVRQWHAVNPELDTGPMELIGRINRCAALLQQAEDAPLRAAGLSRAEFDLLGAVRRTDRELTPGELARETFSSGAAVTK
;
A
#
# COMPACT_ATOMS: atom_id res chain seq x y z
N MET A 1 -6.68 -11.08 22.69
CA MET A 1 -6.49 -10.75 21.27
C MET A 1 -6.16 -12.00 20.49
N THR A 2 -6.82 -12.21 19.38
CA THR A 2 -6.58 -13.37 18.54
C THR A 2 -5.21 -13.26 17.87
N ASP A 3 -4.59 -14.42 17.65
CA ASP A 3 -3.35 -14.52 16.90
C ASP A 3 -3.56 -14.12 15.45
N ASP A 4 -2.87 -13.11 15.00
CA ASP A 4 -2.83 -12.77 13.59
C ASP A 4 -1.51 -13.29 12.97
N ILE A 5 -1.36 -13.12 11.66
CA ILE A 5 -0.15 -13.59 10.97
C ILE A 5 1.11 -12.90 11.51
N VAL A 6 1.00 -11.64 11.93
CA VAL A 6 2.14 -10.89 12.48
C VAL A 6 2.58 -11.50 13.82
N ALA A 7 1.63 -11.84 14.70
CA ALA A 7 1.95 -12.51 15.97
C ALA A 7 2.65 -13.84 15.72
N SER A 8 2.23 -14.59 14.72
CA SER A 8 2.87 -15.86 14.34
C SER A 8 4.31 -15.64 13.88
N VAL A 9 4.55 -14.64 13.04
CA VAL A 9 5.89 -14.29 12.56
C VAL A 9 6.79 -13.88 13.73
N VAL A 10 6.28 -13.09 14.65
CA VAL A 10 7.03 -12.66 15.85
C VAL A 10 7.44 -13.87 16.68
N ARG A 11 6.53 -14.83 16.90
CA ARG A 11 6.87 -16.05 17.64
C ARG A 11 7.98 -16.84 16.95
N GLN A 12 7.93 -16.92 15.62
CA GLN A 12 8.98 -17.62 14.85
C GLN A 12 10.33 -16.94 15.01
N TRP A 13 10.37 -15.62 14.96
CA TRP A 13 11.61 -14.87 15.18
C TRP A 13 12.15 -15.07 16.60
N HIS A 14 11.28 -15.04 17.61
CA HIS A 14 11.70 -15.26 18.99
C HIS A 14 12.21 -16.69 19.23
N ALA A 15 11.76 -17.66 18.43
CA ALA A 15 12.26 -19.03 18.53
C ALA A 15 13.73 -19.12 18.09
N VAL A 16 14.15 -18.33 17.09
CA VAL A 16 15.52 -18.34 16.60
C VAL A 16 16.39 -17.27 17.23
N ASN A 17 15.79 -16.18 17.71
CA ASN A 17 16.51 -15.09 18.37
C ASN A 17 15.62 -14.49 19.47
N PRO A 18 15.66 -15.07 20.70
CA PRO A 18 14.77 -14.63 21.78
C PRO A 18 14.95 -13.18 22.22
N GLU A 19 16.10 -12.57 21.93
CA GLU A 19 16.42 -11.20 22.36
C GLU A 19 16.10 -10.17 21.29
N LEU A 20 15.58 -10.59 20.14
CA LEU A 20 15.24 -9.65 19.06
C LEU A 20 14.13 -8.71 19.52
N ASP A 21 14.33 -7.41 19.30
CA ASP A 21 13.28 -6.41 19.51
C ASP A 21 12.30 -6.47 18.34
N THR A 22 11.12 -7.01 18.57
CA THR A 22 10.08 -7.18 17.56
C THR A 22 9.05 -6.06 17.57
N GLY A 23 9.21 -5.02 18.41
CA GLY A 23 8.26 -3.92 18.50
C GLY A 23 7.99 -3.23 17.17
N PRO A 24 9.03 -2.78 16.45
CA PRO A 24 8.83 -2.19 15.13
C PRO A 24 8.16 -3.12 14.13
N MET A 25 8.54 -4.40 14.13
CA MET A 25 7.96 -5.42 13.25
C MET A 25 6.46 -5.60 13.52
N GLU A 26 6.06 -5.60 14.80
CA GLU A 26 4.66 -5.77 15.17
C GLU A 26 3.80 -4.64 14.65
N LEU A 27 4.29 -3.40 14.69
CA LEU A 27 3.56 -2.25 14.18
C LEU A 27 3.58 -2.21 12.64
N ILE A 28 4.74 -2.25 12.05
CA ILE A 28 4.92 -2.13 10.59
C ILE A 28 4.24 -3.29 9.87
N GLY A 29 4.38 -4.50 10.42
CA GLY A 29 3.75 -5.69 9.86
C GLY A 29 2.23 -5.57 9.82
N ARG A 30 1.63 -5.05 10.89
CA ARG A 30 0.17 -4.86 10.94
C ARG A 30 -0.29 -3.75 10.00
N ILE A 31 0.44 -2.66 9.90
CA ILE A 31 0.14 -1.60 8.94
C ILE A 31 0.17 -2.15 7.51
N ASN A 32 1.22 -2.88 7.16
CA ASN A 32 1.35 -3.48 5.83
C ASN A 32 0.26 -4.50 5.56
N ARG A 33 -0.11 -5.30 6.55
CA ARG A 33 -1.17 -6.29 6.41
C ARG A 33 -2.53 -5.62 6.18
N CYS A 34 -2.83 -4.57 6.92
CA CYS A 34 -4.05 -3.80 6.73
C CYS A 34 -4.10 -3.18 5.34
N ALA A 35 -2.99 -2.59 4.89
CA ALA A 35 -2.91 -2.01 3.55
C ALA A 35 -3.18 -3.06 2.47
N ALA A 36 -2.60 -4.25 2.60
CA ALA A 36 -2.81 -5.34 1.64
C ALA A 36 -4.28 -5.78 1.59
N LEU A 37 -4.92 -5.91 2.76
CA LEU A 37 -6.33 -6.29 2.84
C LEU A 37 -7.24 -5.23 2.21
N LEU A 38 -6.96 -3.96 2.45
CA LEU A 38 -7.71 -2.86 1.84
C LEU A 38 -7.55 -2.85 0.32
N GLN A 39 -6.34 -3.07 -0.17
CA GLN A 39 -6.07 -3.14 -1.60
C GLN A 39 -6.84 -4.29 -2.25
N GLN A 40 -6.86 -5.45 -1.61
CA GLN A 40 -7.63 -6.60 -2.10
C GLN A 40 -9.12 -6.27 -2.22
N ALA A 41 -9.67 -5.56 -1.25
CA ALA A 41 -11.07 -5.16 -1.27
C ALA A 41 -11.40 -4.19 -2.42
N GLU A 42 -10.42 -3.39 -2.84
CA GLU A 42 -10.60 -2.42 -3.92
C GLU A 42 -10.38 -3.02 -5.32
N ASP A 43 -9.67 -4.15 -5.40
CA ASP A 43 -9.24 -4.70 -6.71
C ASP A 43 -10.42 -5.10 -7.59
N ALA A 44 -11.45 -5.72 -7.05
CA ALA A 44 -12.59 -6.18 -7.85
C ALA A 44 -13.35 -5.03 -8.51
N PRO A 45 -13.69 -3.94 -7.79
CA PRO A 45 -14.31 -2.77 -8.43
C PRO A 45 -13.42 -2.12 -9.50
N LEU A 46 -12.11 -2.04 -9.27
CA LEU A 46 -11.18 -1.47 -10.25
C LEU A 46 -11.10 -2.33 -11.50
N ARG A 47 -11.01 -3.65 -11.34
CA ARG A 47 -11.02 -4.57 -12.50
C ARG A 47 -12.31 -4.46 -13.29
N ALA A 48 -13.44 -4.34 -12.61
CA ALA A 48 -14.73 -4.18 -13.27
C ALA A 48 -14.77 -2.89 -14.09
N ALA A 49 -14.08 -1.85 -13.67
CA ALA A 49 -13.96 -0.59 -14.40
C ALA A 49 -12.84 -0.61 -15.46
N GLY A 50 -12.05 -1.68 -15.52
CA GLY A 50 -10.94 -1.81 -16.46
C GLY A 50 -9.73 -0.97 -16.09
N LEU A 51 -9.56 -0.66 -14.79
CA LEU A 51 -8.48 0.20 -14.31
C LEU A 51 -7.54 -0.54 -13.37
N SER A 52 -6.25 -0.22 -13.45
CA SER A 52 -5.30 -0.54 -12.41
C SER A 52 -5.38 0.50 -11.29
N ARG A 53 -4.81 0.19 -10.14
CA ARG A 53 -4.73 1.14 -9.03
C ARG A 53 -3.98 2.41 -9.43
N ALA A 54 -2.85 2.26 -10.12
CA ALA A 54 -2.06 3.40 -10.58
C ALA A 54 -2.85 4.28 -11.55
N GLU A 55 -3.59 3.67 -12.47
CA GLU A 55 -4.44 4.41 -13.40
C GLU A 55 -5.55 5.16 -12.66
N PHE A 56 -6.18 4.52 -11.69
CA PHE A 56 -7.22 5.15 -10.88
C PHE A 56 -6.66 6.36 -10.13
N ASP A 57 -5.48 6.23 -9.51
CA ASP A 57 -4.85 7.33 -8.79
C ASP A 57 -4.52 8.51 -9.72
N LEU A 58 -4.00 8.23 -10.91
CA LEU A 58 -3.68 9.25 -11.90
C LEU A 58 -4.95 9.98 -12.38
N LEU A 59 -5.99 9.23 -12.70
CA LEU A 59 -7.25 9.82 -13.14
C LEU A 59 -7.87 10.67 -12.04
N GLY A 60 -7.78 10.20 -10.79
CA GLY A 60 -8.25 10.97 -9.65
C GLY A 60 -7.50 12.28 -9.48
N ALA A 61 -6.17 12.24 -9.62
CA ALA A 61 -5.33 13.44 -9.52
C ALA A 61 -5.69 14.45 -10.60
N VAL A 62 -5.82 14.01 -11.84
CA VAL A 62 -6.18 14.87 -12.97
C VAL A 62 -7.56 15.51 -12.74
N ARG A 63 -8.52 14.72 -12.27
CA ARG A 63 -9.90 15.20 -12.09
C ARG A 63 -10.04 16.21 -10.96
N ARG A 64 -9.37 15.95 -9.82
CA ARG A 64 -9.53 16.83 -8.65
C ARG A 64 -8.70 18.10 -8.71
N THR A 65 -7.59 18.10 -9.45
CA THR A 65 -6.74 19.31 -9.57
C THR A 65 -7.26 20.28 -10.62
N ASP A 66 -7.97 19.78 -11.62
CA ASP A 66 -8.62 20.59 -12.67
C ASP A 66 -7.67 21.57 -13.35
N ARG A 67 -6.44 21.11 -13.62
CA ARG A 67 -5.42 21.88 -14.36
C ARG A 67 -4.44 20.90 -14.99
N GLU A 68 -3.63 21.40 -15.93
CA GLU A 68 -2.57 20.60 -16.51
C GLU A 68 -1.49 20.31 -15.47
N LEU A 69 -0.97 19.08 -15.50
CA LEU A 69 0.06 18.61 -14.57
C LEU A 69 1.22 18.01 -15.35
N THR A 70 2.43 18.34 -14.92
CA THR A 70 3.63 17.64 -15.39
C THR A 70 3.69 16.25 -14.75
N PRO A 71 4.49 15.31 -15.31
CA PRO A 71 4.66 14.00 -14.67
C PRO A 71 5.14 14.10 -13.22
N GLY A 72 6.03 15.05 -12.91
CA GLY A 72 6.49 15.25 -11.53
C GLY A 72 5.38 15.73 -10.61
N GLU A 73 4.52 16.62 -11.09
CA GLU A 73 3.36 17.09 -10.33
C GLU A 73 2.35 15.98 -10.12
N LEU A 74 2.10 15.15 -11.14
CA LEU A 74 1.24 13.98 -11.01
C LEU A 74 1.76 13.01 -9.95
N ALA A 75 3.07 12.78 -9.92
CA ALA A 75 3.67 11.91 -8.92
C ALA A 75 3.45 12.44 -7.51
N ARG A 76 3.50 13.76 -7.31
CA ARG A 76 3.24 14.38 -6.00
C ARG A 76 1.77 14.32 -5.61
N GLU A 77 0.88 14.32 -6.59
CA GLU A 77 -0.57 14.29 -6.35
C GLU A 77 -1.11 12.87 -6.16
N THR A 78 -0.28 11.86 -6.34
CA THR A 78 -0.65 10.46 -6.18
C THR A 78 0.29 9.79 -5.17
N PHE A 79 0.04 8.53 -4.88
CA PHE A 79 0.94 7.72 -4.06
C PHE A 79 1.91 6.92 -4.90
N SER A 80 1.96 7.19 -6.21
CA SER A 80 2.84 6.49 -7.14
C SER A 80 4.21 7.14 -7.22
N SER A 81 5.23 6.36 -7.64
CA SER A 81 6.55 6.91 -7.95
C SER A 81 6.53 7.65 -9.27
N GLY A 82 7.52 8.53 -9.51
CA GLY A 82 7.66 9.22 -10.77
C GLY A 82 7.81 8.27 -11.95
N ALA A 83 8.51 7.16 -11.77
CA ALA A 83 8.68 6.13 -12.80
C ALA A 83 7.34 5.51 -13.21
N ALA A 84 6.43 5.30 -12.27
CA ALA A 84 5.10 4.76 -12.57
C ALA A 84 4.25 5.76 -13.36
N VAL A 85 4.43 7.05 -13.12
CA VAL A 85 3.68 8.11 -13.79
C VAL A 85 4.12 8.29 -15.26
N THR A 86 5.40 8.11 -15.54
CA THR A 86 5.94 8.35 -16.88
C THR A 86 5.81 7.15 -17.83
N LYS A 87 5.35 6.03 -17.34
CA LYS A 87 5.10 4.86 -18.19
C LYS A 87 3.82 5.06 -19.06
#